data_67d013918aea2e83f66660c7bea6db23
#
_entry.id   67d013918aea2e83f66660c7bea6db23
#
_cell.length_a   1.000
_cell.length_b   1.000
_cell.length_c   1.000
_cell.angle_alpha   90.00
_cell.angle_beta   90.00
_cell.angle_gamma   90.00
#
_symmetry.space_group_name_H-M   'P 1'
#
loop_
_entity.id
_entity.type
_entity.pdbx_description
1 polymer ?
#
loop_
_entity_poly.entity_id
_entity_poly.type
_entity_poly.pdbx_seq_one_letter_code
_entity_poly.pdbx_strand_id
1 'polypeptide(L)'
;MIEAQHLVKRFRDKKRGVVAAVDGVSFSCRPGEIYGLLGANGEGKTTTLRMLATILSPSEGTAIVAGYDVTREPQKVRSCVGFLSTATALYGRLSALEMVEYFGRLYGMDESSLHRRIDAIFERLEINDFRDRRCDKLSTGMKQKVSIARTLVHDPSVMIFDEPTLGLDVMAARTIAAFIRECRDSGKTVIFSTHVMSEVEKLCDHIGIIHDGKLLAEGTLAELRRRTSLQDLEDIFVKVVEP
;
A
#
# COMPACT_ATOMS: atom_id res chain seq x y z
N MET A 1 -4.91 -12.17 -3.87
CA MET A 1 -5.65 -11.50 -4.95
C MET A 1 -6.49 -10.37 -4.36
N ILE A 2 -6.62 -9.26 -5.09
CA ILE A 2 -7.54 -8.15 -4.81
C ILE A 2 -8.49 -8.04 -5.99
N GLU A 3 -9.79 -7.87 -5.72
CA GLU A 3 -10.83 -7.57 -6.71
C GLU A 3 -11.69 -6.43 -6.18
N ALA A 4 -11.54 -5.24 -6.73
CA ALA A 4 -12.38 -4.09 -6.43
C ALA A 4 -13.59 -4.07 -7.38
N GLN A 5 -14.79 -3.90 -6.84
CA GLN A 5 -16.06 -3.96 -7.58
C GLN A 5 -16.87 -2.70 -7.32
N HIS A 6 -16.81 -1.77 -8.26
CA HIS A 6 -17.56 -0.51 -8.25
C HIS A 6 -17.45 0.26 -6.93
N LEU A 7 -16.21 0.41 -6.43
CA LEU A 7 -15.95 1.12 -5.17
C LEU A 7 -16.33 2.59 -5.27
N VAL A 8 -17.19 3.04 -4.36
CA VAL A 8 -17.57 4.45 -4.22
C VAL A 8 -17.31 4.90 -2.78
N LYS A 9 -16.72 6.09 -2.62
CA LYS A 9 -16.60 6.74 -1.31
C LYS A 9 -17.00 8.19 -1.39
N ARG A 10 -18.04 8.54 -0.63
CA ARG A 10 -18.53 9.93 -0.48
C ARG A 10 -18.21 10.44 0.91
N PHE A 11 -17.77 11.69 0.97
CA PHE A 11 -17.59 12.44 2.21
C PHE A 11 -18.52 13.65 2.24
N ARG A 12 -18.95 14.05 3.44
CA ARG A 12 -19.67 15.31 3.64
C ARG A 12 -18.66 16.42 3.95
N ASP A 13 -18.53 17.36 3.04
CA ASP A 13 -17.77 18.59 3.25
C ASP A 13 -18.73 19.71 3.67
N LYS A 14 -18.32 20.53 4.64
CA LYS A 14 -19.17 21.63 5.16
C LYS A 14 -19.44 22.73 4.12
N LYS A 15 -18.55 22.91 3.15
CA LYS A 15 -18.64 23.97 2.13
C LYS A 15 -19.11 23.46 0.77
N ARG A 16 -18.71 22.23 0.41
CA ARG A 16 -18.93 21.62 -0.92
C ARG A 16 -20.08 20.62 -0.95
N GLY A 17 -20.72 20.35 0.20
CA GLY A 17 -21.77 19.33 0.27
C GLY A 17 -21.22 17.91 0.25
N VAL A 18 -21.81 17.02 -0.56
CA VAL A 18 -21.34 15.65 -0.73
C VAL A 18 -20.30 15.60 -1.85
N VAL A 19 -19.08 15.16 -1.53
CA VAL A 19 -17.98 15.01 -2.47
C VAL A 19 -17.67 13.52 -2.62
N ALA A 20 -17.67 13.02 -3.85
CA ALA A 20 -17.22 11.66 -4.17
C ALA A 20 -15.68 11.68 -4.32
N ALA A 21 -14.98 11.11 -3.34
CA ALA A 21 -13.53 10.95 -3.41
C ALA A 21 -13.11 9.72 -4.22
N VAL A 22 -14.01 8.74 -4.37
CA VAL A 22 -13.88 7.57 -5.25
C VAL A 22 -15.25 7.33 -5.85
N ASP A 23 -15.32 7.14 -7.17
CA ASP A 23 -16.55 7.07 -7.94
C ASP A 23 -16.53 5.91 -8.94
N GLY A 24 -16.93 4.73 -8.47
CA GLY A 24 -17.11 3.53 -9.31
C GLY A 24 -15.82 2.82 -9.71
N VAL A 25 -14.75 2.88 -8.90
CA VAL A 25 -13.46 2.25 -9.19
C VAL A 25 -13.57 0.72 -9.14
N SER A 26 -13.18 0.07 -10.25
CA SER A 26 -13.12 -1.39 -10.38
C SER A 26 -11.80 -1.81 -10.99
N PHE A 27 -11.08 -2.76 -10.39
CA PHE A 27 -9.84 -3.34 -10.89
C PHE A 27 -9.53 -4.66 -10.21
N SER A 28 -8.52 -5.37 -10.72
CA SER A 28 -8.02 -6.60 -10.10
C SER A 28 -6.49 -6.60 -10.01
N CYS A 29 -5.95 -7.23 -8.93
CA CYS A 29 -4.53 -7.45 -8.73
C CYS A 29 -4.30 -8.90 -8.29
N ARG A 30 -3.44 -9.63 -9.01
CA ARG A 30 -3.18 -11.06 -8.80
C ARG A 30 -2.05 -11.29 -7.81
N PRO A 31 -1.95 -12.49 -7.21
CA PRO A 31 -0.76 -12.91 -6.48
C PRO A 31 0.49 -12.85 -7.37
N GLY A 32 1.60 -12.37 -6.80
CA GLY A 32 2.86 -12.21 -7.54
C GLY A 32 2.86 -11.05 -8.54
N GLU A 33 1.90 -10.12 -8.43
CA GLU A 33 1.85 -8.89 -9.22
C GLU A 33 2.02 -7.66 -8.34
N ILE A 34 2.62 -6.61 -8.94
CA ILE A 34 2.63 -5.25 -8.41
C ILE A 34 1.66 -4.41 -9.24
N TYR A 35 0.58 -3.96 -8.60
CA TYR A 35 -0.39 -3.02 -9.18
C TYR A 35 -0.08 -1.59 -8.71
N GLY A 36 0.23 -0.69 -9.62
CA GLY A 36 0.46 0.72 -9.35
C GLY A 36 -0.81 1.55 -9.56
N LEU A 37 -1.29 2.22 -8.52
CA LEU A 37 -2.38 3.19 -8.63
C LEU A 37 -1.79 4.60 -8.78
N LEU A 38 -1.74 5.08 -10.04
CA LEU A 38 -1.12 6.34 -10.45
C LEU A 38 -2.14 7.46 -10.54
N GLY A 39 -1.81 8.62 -10.00
CA GLY A 39 -2.66 9.82 -10.08
C GLY A 39 -2.08 10.98 -9.29
N ALA A 40 -2.58 12.20 -9.49
CA ALA A 40 -2.18 13.36 -8.72
C ALA A 40 -2.65 13.27 -7.26
N ASN A 41 -2.24 14.23 -6.44
CA ASN A 41 -2.69 14.30 -5.04
C ASN A 41 -4.16 14.70 -4.97
N GLY A 42 -4.94 13.98 -4.15
CA GLY A 42 -6.39 14.24 -4.00
C GLY A 42 -7.29 13.40 -4.91
N GLU A 43 -6.75 12.63 -5.85
CA GLU A 43 -7.49 11.86 -6.86
C GLU A 43 -8.17 10.57 -6.34
N GLY A 44 -8.13 10.31 -5.04
CA GLY A 44 -8.81 9.15 -4.45
C GLY A 44 -7.92 7.91 -4.23
N LYS A 45 -6.62 7.93 -4.58
CA LYS A 45 -5.68 6.80 -4.37
C LYS A 45 -5.69 6.29 -2.93
N THR A 46 -5.30 7.14 -1.98
CA THR A 46 -5.28 6.82 -0.54
C THR A 46 -6.65 6.33 -0.04
N THR A 47 -7.74 6.95 -0.51
CA THR A 47 -9.11 6.55 -0.13
C THR A 47 -9.40 5.13 -0.62
N THR A 48 -9.05 4.81 -1.86
CA THR A 48 -9.19 3.46 -2.44
C THR A 48 -8.40 2.44 -1.63
N LEU A 49 -7.10 2.70 -1.37
CA LEU A 49 -6.26 1.79 -0.59
C LEU A 49 -6.78 1.58 0.84
N ARG A 50 -7.28 2.63 1.49
CA ARG A 50 -7.89 2.53 2.83
C ARG A 50 -9.20 1.73 2.85
N MET A 51 -9.98 1.74 1.76
CA MET A 51 -11.15 0.86 1.64
C MET A 51 -10.72 -0.61 1.51
N LEU A 52 -9.70 -0.91 0.69
CA LEU A 52 -9.15 -2.26 0.58
C LEU A 52 -8.59 -2.78 1.91
N ALA A 53 -7.94 -1.92 2.68
CA ALA A 53 -7.41 -2.24 4.01
C ALA A 53 -8.46 -2.23 5.13
N THR A 54 -9.75 -2.01 4.81
CA THR A 54 -10.85 -1.90 5.79
C THR A 54 -10.69 -0.78 6.83
N ILE A 55 -9.85 0.21 6.55
CA ILE A 55 -9.68 1.41 7.38
C ILE A 55 -10.86 2.37 7.15
N LEU A 56 -11.40 2.37 5.93
CA LEU A 56 -12.61 3.08 5.53
C LEU A 56 -13.62 2.08 4.95
N SER A 57 -14.88 2.21 5.31
CA SER A 57 -15.94 1.46 4.64
C SER A 57 -16.34 2.17 3.34
N PRO A 58 -16.52 1.46 2.22
CA PRO A 58 -17.09 2.03 1.00
C PRO A 58 -18.51 2.56 1.25
N SER A 59 -18.93 3.58 0.49
CA SER A 59 -20.30 4.08 0.47
C SER A 59 -21.19 3.19 -0.40
N GLU A 60 -20.64 2.67 -1.50
CA GLU A 60 -21.25 1.71 -2.42
C GLU A 60 -20.17 0.79 -2.98
N GLY A 61 -20.57 -0.37 -3.52
CA GLY A 61 -19.64 -1.38 -4.02
C GLY A 61 -18.95 -2.14 -2.90
N THR A 62 -18.03 -3.01 -3.27
CA THR A 62 -17.21 -3.79 -2.34
C THR A 62 -15.87 -4.17 -2.96
N ALA A 63 -15.02 -4.86 -2.19
CA ALA A 63 -13.84 -5.53 -2.70
C ALA A 63 -13.64 -6.88 -2.03
N ILE A 64 -13.06 -7.82 -2.77
CA ILE A 64 -12.58 -9.09 -2.23
C ILE A 64 -11.06 -9.00 -2.09
N VAL A 65 -10.54 -9.18 -0.89
CA VAL A 65 -9.12 -9.13 -0.57
C VAL A 65 -8.72 -10.44 0.10
N ALA A 66 -7.76 -11.16 -0.50
CA ALA A 66 -7.35 -12.50 -0.06
C ALA A 66 -8.53 -13.48 0.10
N GLY A 67 -9.59 -13.34 -0.70
CA GLY A 67 -10.81 -14.17 -0.65
C GLY A 67 -11.88 -13.69 0.32
N TYR A 68 -11.67 -12.59 1.04
CA TYR A 68 -12.61 -12.05 2.03
C TYR A 68 -13.18 -10.70 1.59
N ASP A 69 -14.48 -10.50 1.81
CA ASP A 69 -15.19 -9.24 1.50
C ASP A 69 -14.87 -8.15 2.54
N VAL A 70 -14.44 -6.98 2.07
CA VAL A 70 -14.01 -5.85 2.93
C VAL A 70 -15.15 -5.29 3.80
N THR A 71 -16.41 -5.51 3.42
CA THR A 71 -17.57 -5.01 4.15
C THR A 71 -18.15 -6.06 5.11
N ARG A 72 -18.13 -7.35 4.71
CA ARG A 72 -18.75 -8.45 5.46
C ARG A 72 -17.77 -9.13 6.41
N GLU A 73 -16.49 -9.21 6.02
CA GLU A 73 -15.46 -9.94 6.76
C GLU A 73 -14.21 -9.08 7.07
N PRO A 74 -14.36 -7.82 7.54
CA PRO A 74 -13.24 -6.88 7.65
C PRO A 74 -12.12 -7.35 8.60
N GLN A 75 -12.43 -8.18 9.59
CA GLN A 75 -11.43 -8.74 10.51
C GLN A 75 -10.53 -9.76 9.80
N LYS A 76 -11.11 -10.63 8.95
CA LYS A 76 -10.35 -11.58 8.15
C LYS A 76 -9.49 -10.88 7.09
N VAL A 77 -10.01 -9.81 6.47
CA VAL A 77 -9.22 -8.96 5.56
C VAL A 77 -8.02 -8.40 6.30
N ARG A 78 -8.20 -7.79 7.49
CA ARG A 78 -7.09 -7.22 8.27
C ARG A 78 -6.01 -8.24 8.63
N SER A 79 -6.37 -9.49 8.92
CA SER A 79 -5.39 -10.54 9.21
C SER A 79 -4.53 -10.95 8.01
N CYS A 80 -4.99 -10.66 6.79
CA CYS A 80 -4.28 -10.98 5.53
C CYS A 80 -3.57 -9.77 4.91
N VAL A 81 -3.76 -8.56 5.44
CA VAL A 81 -3.25 -7.30 4.84
C VAL A 81 -2.16 -6.67 5.67
N GLY A 82 -1.03 -6.37 5.05
CA GLY A 82 -0.02 -5.45 5.56
C GLY A 82 -0.22 -4.07 4.92
N PHE A 83 -0.48 -3.05 5.74
CA PHE A 83 -0.65 -1.67 5.27
C PHE A 83 0.51 -0.79 5.72
N LEU A 84 1.26 -0.25 4.76
CA LEU A 84 2.36 0.69 4.99
C LEU A 84 2.02 2.05 4.38
N SER A 85 2.01 3.09 5.22
CA SER A 85 1.83 4.47 4.78
C SER A 85 2.83 5.37 5.51
N THR A 86 3.36 6.38 4.83
CA THR A 86 4.23 7.40 5.42
C THR A 86 3.53 8.18 6.55
N ALA A 87 2.20 8.28 6.51
CA ALA A 87 1.40 8.93 7.55
C ALA A 87 1.29 8.10 8.85
N THR A 88 1.69 6.84 8.84
CA THR A 88 1.53 5.97 10.02
C THR A 88 2.75 6.08 10.95
N ALA A 89 2.61 6.90 11.99
CA ALA A 89 3.65 7.10 12.99
C ALA A 89 3.92 5.83 13.83
N LEU A 90 5.16 5.68 14.29
CA LEU A 90 5.53 4.71 15.31
C LEU A 90 5.21 5.28 16.70
N TYR A 91 4.89 4.43 17.68
CA TYR A 91 4.75 4.84 19.06
C TYR A 91 6.12 5.18 19.62
N GLY A 92 6.43 6.46 19.76
CA GLY A 92 7.76 6.96 20.08
C GLY A 92 8.35 6.43 21.39
N ARG A 93 7.52 6.07 22.37
CA ARG A 93 7.94 5.53 23.67
C ARG A 93 8.34 4.05 23.64
N LEU A 94 7.87 3.30 22.67
CA LEU A 94 8.22 1.89 22.50
C LEU A 94 9.59 1.76 21.82
N SER A 95 10.34 0.72 22.16
CA SER A 95 11.52 0.30 21.43
C SER A 95 11.13 -0.30 20.07
N ALA A 96 12.09 -0.53 19.16
CA ALA A 96 11.84 -1.19 17.90
C ALA A 96 11.28 -2.60 18.12
N LEU A 97 11.81 -3.34 19.11
CA LEU A 97 11.33 -4.67 19.47
C LEU A 97 9.89 -4.61 19.99
N GLU A 98 9.65 -3.80 21.02
CA GLU A 98 8.31 -3.66 21.64
C GLU A 98 7.24 -3.24 20.62
N MET A 99 7.62 -2.38 19.65
CA MET A 99 6.72 -1.97 18.56
C MET A 99 6.26 -3.17 17.73
N VAL A 100 7.17 -4.04 17.29
CA VAL A 100 6.86 -5.18 16.46
C VAL A 100 6.14 -6.27 17.24
N GLU A 101 6.54 -6.54 18.49
CA GLU A 101 5.85 -7.45 19.41
C GLU A 101 4.39 -7.02 19.63
N TYR A 102 4.18 -5.73 19.91
CA TYR A 102 2.84 -5.18 20.13
C TYR A 102 1.90 -5.50 18.96
N PHE A 103 2.37 -5.26 17.73
CA PHE A 103 1.56 -5.58 16.54
C PHE A 103 1.38 -7.07 16.32
N GLY A 104 2.41 -7.89 16.53
CA GLY A 104 2.27 -9.34 16.42
C GLY A 104 1.22 -9.91 17.39
N ARG A 105 1.23 -9.42 18.65
CA ARG A 105 0.19 -9.78 19.63
C ARG A 105 -1.21 -9.30 19.25
N LEU A 106 -1.34 -8.10 18.65
CA LEU A 106 -2.62 -7.62 18.13
C LEU A 106 -3.19 -8.52 17.02
N TYR A 107 -2.31 -9.14 16.23
CA TYR A 107 -2.69 -10.12 15.22
C TYR A 107 -2.90 -11.53 15.79
N GLY A 108 -2.80 -11.71 17.11
CA GLY A 108 -3.06 -12.98 17.80
C GLY A 108 -1.99 -14.05 17.63
N MET A 109 -0.74 -13.62 17.32
CA MET A 109 0.40 -14.55 17.24
C MET A 109 0.75 -15.11 18.61
N ASP A 110 1.07 -16.42 18.67
CA ASP A 110 1.64 -17.01 19.88
C ASP A 110 3.08 -16.52 20.12
N GLU A 111 3.50 -16.44 21.38
CA GLU A 111 4.79 -15.87 21.76
C GLU A 111 5.98 -16.56 21.08
N SER A 112 5.93 -17.89 20.92
CA SER A 112 7.04 -18.65 20.34
C SER A 112 7.22 -18.39 18.84
N SER A 113 6.11 -18.33 18.11
CA SER A 113 6.10 -17.97 16.69
C SER A 113 6.45 -16.50 16.47
N LEU A 114 5.95 -15.62 17.34
CA LEU A 114 6.22 -14.20 17.32
C LEU A 114 7.72 -13.90 17.42
N HIS A 115 8.39 -14.45 18.46
CA HIS A 115 9.83 -14.21 18.65
C HIS A 115 10.66 -14.74 17.48
N ARG A 116 10.41 -15.97 17.02
CA ARG A 116 11.11 -16.51 15.83
C ARG A 116 10.92 -15.63 14.60
N ARG A 117 9.70 -15.11 14.40
CA ARG A 117 9.38 -14.25 13.26
C ARG A 117 10.06 -12.90 13.36
N ILE A 118 10.09 -12.31 14.55
CA ILE A 118 10.79 -11.04 14.82
C ILE A 118 12.27 -11.19 14.57
N ASP A 119 12.92 -12.22 15.10
CA ASP A 119 14.36 -12.42 14.92
C ASP A 119 14.72 -12.54 13.45
N ALA A 120 13.96 -13.31 12.66
CA ALA A 120 14.18 -13.45 11.21
C ALA A 120 13.97 -12.10 10.46
N ILE A 121 12.95 -11.32 10.82
CA ILE A 121 12.69 -10.00 10.22
C ILE A 121 13.79 -9.01 10.62
N PHE A 122 14.23 -9.02 11.87
CA PHE A 122 15.23 -8.09 12.39
C PHE A 122 16.62 -8.35 11.80
N GLU A 123 17.00 -9.62 11.63
CA GLU A 123 18.21 -10.00 10.93
C GLU A 123 18.17 -9.49 9.47
N ARG A 124 17.09 -9.80 8.74
CA ARG A 124 16.89 -9.40 7.34
C ARG A 124 16.90 -7.89 7.12
N LEU A 125 16.30 -7.11 8.03
CA LEU A 125 16.21 -5.65 7.95
C LEU A 125 17.34 -4.95 8.69
N GLU A 126 18.29 -5.68 9.26
CA GLU A 126 19.43 -5.14 10.04
C GLU A 126 18.93 -4.21 11.17
N ILE A 127 17.98 -4.68 11.98
CA ILE A 127 17.40 -3.93 13.10
C ILE A 127 18.11 -4.28 14.42
N ASN A 128 18.85 -5.39 14.49
CA ASN A 128 19.41 -5.94 15.71
C ASN A 128 20.27 -4.93 16.51
N ASP A 129 21.05 -4.07 15.82
CA ASP A 129 21.92 -3.07 16.46
C ASP A 129 21.15 -1.97 17.22
N PHE A 130 19.86 -1.82 16.95
CA PHE A 130 19.01 -0.81 17.59
C PHE A 130 17.66 -1.34 18.06
N ARG A 131 17.53 -2.67 18.23
CA ARG A 131 16.28 -3.34 18.59
C ARG A 131 15.66 -2.80 19.88
N ASP A 132 16.50 -2.44 20.86
CA ASP A 132 16.07 -1.93 22.16
C ASP A 132 16.00 -0.40 22.25
N ARG A 133 16.34 0.29 21.14
CA ARG A 133 16.27 1.75 21.06
C ARG A 133 14.84 2.21 20.83
N ARG A 134 14.42 3.23 21.61
CA ARG A 134 13.09 3.83 21.48
C ARG A 134 12.88 4.44 20.08
N CYS A 135 11.66 4.29 19.54
CA CYS A 135 11.31 4.76 18.21
C CYS A 135 11.46 6.29 18.02
N ASP A 136 11.27 7.10 19.10
CA ASP A 136 11.51 8.56 19.03
C ASP A 136 12.98 8.92 18.83
N LYS A 137 13.91 8.04 19.14
CA LYS A 137 15.37 8.22 19.01
C LYS A 137 15.97 7.62 17.75
N LEU A 138 15.15 7.03 16.89
CA LEU A 138 15.59 6.43 15.64
C LEU A 138 15.70 7.48 14.52
N SER A 139 16.67 7.30 13.62
CA SER A 139 16.74 8.05 12.36
C SER A 139 15.55 7.72 11.45
N THR A 140 15.32 8.51 10.41
CA THR A 140 14.23 8.28 9.45
C THR A 140 14.34 6.89 8.81
N GLY A 141 15.54 6.47 8.35
CA GLY A 141 15.76 5.15 7.77
C GLY A 141 15.54 4.01 8.77
N MET A 142 15.96 4.17 10.03
CA MET A 142 15.69 3.18 11.08
C MET A 142 14.19 3.08 11.40
N LYS A 143 13.48 4.20 11.45
CA LYS A 143 12.00 4.22 11.62
C LYS A 143 11.32 3.49 10.46
N GLN A 144 11.81 3.65 9.26
CA GLN A 144 11.29 2.97 8.07
C GLN A 144 11.45 1.45 8.19
N LYS A 145 12.64 0.97 8.57
CA LYS A 145 12.89 -0.46 8.81
C LYS A 145 11.92 -1.04 9.87
N VAL A 146 11.70 -0.33 10.96
CA VAL A 146 10.73 -0.74 12.01
C VAL A 146 9.29 -0.74 11.49
N SER A 147 8.91 0.25 10.65
CA SER A 147 7.58 0.29 10.03
C SER A 147 7.35 -0.89 9.08
N ILE A 148 8.36 -1.29 8.32
CA ILE A 148 8.33 -2.49 7.49
C ILE A 148 8.19 -3.74 8.38
N ALA A 149 9.04 -3.89 9.41
CA ALA A 149 9.02 -5.04 10.32
C ALA A 149 7.64 -5.23 10.96
N ARG A 150 7.07 -4.15 11.48
CA ARG A 150 5.72 -4.12 12.06
C ARG A 150 4.65 -4.60 11.08
N THR A 151 4.77 -4.19 9.81
CA THR A 151 3.81 -4.53 8.76
C THR A 151 3.92 -5.99 8.30
N LEU A 152 5.12 -6.58 8.44
CA LEU A 152 5.42 -7.95 8.02
C LEU A 152 5.20 -9.01 9.09
N VAL A 153 5.12 -8.63 10.37
CA VAL A 153 5.22 -9.57 11.48
C VAL A 153 4.21 -10.71 11.41
N HIS A 154 2.97 -10.42 11.00
CA HIS A 154 1.88 -11.40 10.87
C HIS A 154 1.83 -12.13 9.51
N ASP A 155 2.87 -11.98 8.70
CA ASP A 155 3.02 -12.59 7.36
C ASP A 155 1.83 -12.37 6.40
N PRO A 156 1.46 -11.12 6.13
CA PRO A 156 0.31 -10.85 5.27
C PRO A 156 0.51 -11.36 3.85
N SER A 157 -0.54 -11.89 3.23
CA SER A 157 -0.55 -12.31 1.83
C SER A 157 -0.79 -11.17 0.84
N VAL A 158 -1.28 -10.03 1.34
CA VAL A 158 -1.53 -8.81 0.56
C VAL A 158 -0.78 -7.64 1.19
N MET A 159 -0.01 -6.91 0.38
CA MET A 159 0.73 -5.74 0.79
C MET A 159 0.16 -4.49 0.12
N ILE A 160 -0.21 -3.51 0.92
CA ILE A 160 -0.74 -2.22 0.47
C ILE A 160 0.21 -1.11 0.91
N PHE A 161 0.71 -0.33 -0.06
CA PHE A 161 1.62 0.77 0.16
C PHE A 161 0.98 2.09 -0.29
N ASP A 162 0.81 3.03 0.64
CA ASP A 162 0.23 4.34 0.36
C ASP A 162 1.32 5.41 0.34
N GLU A 163 1.70 5.86 -0.88
CA GLU A 163 2.78 6.82 -1.14
C GLU A 163 4.09 6.44 -0.39
N PRO A 164 4.63 5.21 -0.55
CA PRO A 164 5.63 4.65 0.37
C PRO A 164 6.99 5.34 0.33
N THR A 165 7.28 6.10 -0.72
CA THR A 165 8.56 6.79 -0.94
C THR A 165 8.48 8.31 -0.70
N LEU A 166 7.27 8.84 -0.45
CA LEU A 166 7.05 10.26 -0.28
C LEU A 166 7.90 10.83 0.87
N GLY A 167 8.71 11.86 0.56
CA GLY A 167 9.55 12.54 1.55
C GLY A 167 10.79 11.76 1.99
N LEU A 168 11.10 10.64 1.33
CA LEU A 168 12.31 9.87 1.58
C LEU A 168 13.47 10.36 0.70
N ASP A 169 14.69 10.21 1.21
CA ASP A 169 15.89 10.35 0.39
C ASP A 169 16.03 9.18 -0.61
N VAL A 170 16.94 9.31 -1.57
CA VAL A 170 17.14 8.35 -2.66
C VAL A 170 17.48 6.94 -2.14
N MET A 171 18.26 6.83 -1.04
CA MET A 171 18.67 5.53 -0.49
C MET A 171 17.50 4.84 0.21
N ALA A 172 16.73 5.59 1.01
CA ALA A 172 15.52 5.08 1.67
C ALA A 172 14.46 4.67 0.64
N ALA A 173 14.25 5.46 -0.41
CA ALA A 173 13.32 5.13 -1.49
C ALA A 173 13.73 3.83 -2.24
N ARG A 174 15.04 3.64 -2.50
CA ARG A 174 15.57 2.39 -3.08
C ARG A 174 15.31 1.18 -2.19
N THR A 175 15.47 1.32 -0.88
CA THR A 175 15.19 0.25 0.08
C THR A 175 13.72 -0.16 0.02
N ILE A 176 12.80 0.81 -0.02
CA ILE A 176 11.37 0.55 -0.18
C ILE A 176 11.06 -0.13 -1.53
N ALA A 177 11.62 0.36 -2.62
CA ALA A 177 11.43 -0.23 -3.94
C ALA A 177 11.93 -1.69 -4.00
N ALA A 178 13.07 -2.00 -3.38
CA ALA A 178 13.57 -3.35 -3.24
C ALA A 178 12.62 -4.22 -2.42
N PHE A 179 12.12 -3.70 -1.30
CA PHE A 179 11.15 -4.40 -0.45
C PHE A 179 9.81 -4.70 -1.17
N ILE A 180 9.31 -3.77 -1.97
CA ILE A 180 8.10 -3.97 -2.79
C ILE A 180 8.31 -5.14 -3.77
N ARG A 181 9.46 -5.17 -4.49
CA ARG A 181 9.80 -6.28 -5.40
C ARG A 181 9.89 -7.61 -4.67
N GLU A 182 10.53 -7.62 -3.53
CA GLU A 182 10.68 -8.82 -2.70
C GLU A 182 9.32 -9.37 -2.22
N CYS A 183 8.38 -8.51 -1.89
CA CYS A 183 7.00 -8.93 -1.59
C CYS A 183 6.36 -9.62 -2.79
N ARG A 184 6.49 -9.06 -4.01
CA ARG A 184 6.01 -9.70 -5.24
C ARG A 184 6.69 -11.05 -5.47
N ASP A 185 8.02 -11.09 -5.40
CA ASP A 185 8.82 -12.28 -5.71
C ASP A 185 8.56 -13.42 -4.72
N SER A 186 8.10 -13.10 -3.49
CA SER A 186 7.59 -14.07 -2.52
C SER A 186 6.13 -14.49 -2.76
N GLY A 187 5.53 -14.11 -3.89
CA GLY A 187 4.18 -14.49 -4.27
C GLY A 187 3.05 -13.68 -3.62
N LYS A 188 3.37 -12.59 -2.91
CA LYS A 188 2.34 -11.72 -2.31
C LYS A 188 1.65 -10.89 -3.39
N THR A 189 0.39 -10.53 -3.15
CA THR A 189 -0.32 -9.52 -3.95
C THR A 189 0.13 -8.15 -3.46
N VAL A 190 0.60 -7.29 -4.37
CA VAL A 190 1.12 -5.97 -3.99
C VAL A 190 0.36 -4.87 -4.73
N ILE A 191 -0.15 -3.90 -4.00
CA ILE A 191 -0.69 -2.66 -4.57
C ILE A 191 -0.03 -1.46 -3.92
N PHE A 192 0.38 -0.47 -4.71
CA PHE A 192 0.87 0.79 -4.15
C PHE A 192 0.34 2.01 -4.91
N SER A 193 0.16 3.11 -4.18
CA SER A 193 -0.16 4.40 -4.75
C SER A 193 1.10 5.24 -4.92
N THR A 194 1.16 5.99 -5.99
CA THR A 194 2.18 7.01 -6.21
C THR A 194 1.70 8.06 -7.20
N HIS A 195 2.34 9.22 -7.18
CA HIS A 195 2.24 10.23 -8.24
C HIS A 195 3.56 10.33 -9.06
N VAL A 196 4.53 9.44 -8.79
CA VAL A 196 5.86 9.44 -9.41
C VAL A 196 5.91 8.41 -10.54
N MET A 197 5.86 8.86 -11.81
CA MET A 197 5.81 8.01 -13.00
C MET A 197 6.99 7.03 -13.07
N SER A 198 8.20 7.50 -12.76
CA SER A 198 9.40 6.65 -12.81
C SER A 198 9.40 5.49 -11.80
N GLU A 199 8.62 5.55 -10.73
CA GLU A 199 8.42 4.42 -9.81
C GLU A 199 7.51 3.38 -10.45
N VAL A 200 6.43 3.85 -11.06
CA VAL A 200 5.46 2.99 -11.77
C VAL A 200 6.14 2.20 -12.88
N GLU A 201 6.91 2.88 -13.74
CA GLU A 201 7.64 2.23 -14.84
C GLU A 201 8.64 1.17 -14.38
N LYS A 202 9.27 1.38 -13.21
CA LYS A 202 10.29 0.47 -12.68
C LYS A 202 9.73 -0.70 -11.88
N LEU A 203 8.55 -0.56 -11.30
CA LEU A 203 8.03 -1.49 -10.30
C LEU A 203 6.79 -2.24 -10.74
N CYS A 204 5.89 -1.60 -11.53
CA CYS A 204 4.56 -2.13 -11.76
C CYS A 204 4.51 -3.15 -12.90
N ASP A 205 3.79 -4.22 -12.65
CA ASP A 205 3.35 -5.17 -13.68
C ASP A 205 2.05 -4.66 -14.35
N HIS A 206 1.15 -4.07 -13.54
CA HIS A 206 -0.09 -3.42 -13.98
C HIS A 206 -0.21 -2.00 -13.41
N ILE A 207 -0.82 -1.11 -14.17
CA ILE A 207 -0.98 0.31 -13.86
C ILE A 207 -2.45 0.68 -13.98
N GLY A 208 -3.01 1.29 -12.94
CA GLY A 208 -4.30 1.97 -12.99
C GLY A 208 -4.11 3.48 -12.88
N ILE A 209 -4.60 4.25 -13.84
CA ILE A 209 -4.57 5.72 -13.83
C ILE A 209 -5.90 6.21 -13.25
N ILE A 210 -5.82 6.89 -12.10
CA ILE A 210 -6.98 7.45 -11.40
C ILE A 210 -6.98 8.98 -11.49
N HIS A 211 -8.13 9.55 -11.80
CA HIS A 211 -8.37 10.99 -11.83
C HIS A 211 -9.82 11.27 -11.44
N ASP A 212 -10.06 12.35 -10.67
CA ASP A 212 -11.38 12.73 -10.13
C ASP A 212 -12.14 11.54 -9.51
N GLY A 213 -11.42 10.67 -8.78
CA GLY A 213 -11.98 9.49 -8.14
C GLY A 213 -12.36 8.34 -9.08
N LYS A 214 -12.06 8.42 -10.36
CA LYS A 214 -12.38 7.41 -11.39
C LYS A 214 -11.13 6.76 -11.96
N LEU A 215 -11.21 5.47 -12.23
CA LEU A 215 -10.17 4.76 -12.98
C LEU A 215 -10.37 5.00 -14.47
N LEU A 216 -9.51 5.83 -15.07
CA LEU A 216 -9.63 6.24 -16.47
C LEU A 216 -8.96 5.27 -17.44
N ALA A 217 -7.85 4.65 -17.04
CA ALA A 217 -7.13 3.67 -17.83
C ALA A 217 -6.51 2.61 -16.93
N GLU A 218 -6.39 1.39 -17.46
CA GLU A 218 -5.79 0.24 -16.79
C GLU A 218 -5.07 -0.64 -17.80
N GLY A 219 -3.94 -1.23 -17.42
CA GLY A 219 -3.19 -2.20 -18.20
C GLY A 219 -1.71 -2.24 -17.84
N THR A 220 -0.96 -3.10 -18.54
CA THR A 220 0.51 -3.07 -18.49
C THR A 220 1.03 -1.79 -19.18
N LEU A 221 2.25 -1.38 -18.87
CA LEU A 221 2.88 -0.23 -19.55
C LEU A 221 2.88 -0.40 -21.09
N ALA A 222 3.13 -1.62 -21.58
CA ALA A 222 3.11 -1.92 -23.01
C ALA A 222 1.71 -1.77 -23.64
N GLU A 223 0.65 -2.13 -22.92
CA GLU A 223 -0.73 -1.95 -23.37
C GLU A 223 -1.13 -0.47 -23.39
N LEU A 224 -0.77 0.29 -22.36
CA LEU A 224 -1.03 1.73 -22.33
C LEU A 224 -0.31 2.46 -23.46
N ARG A 225 0.97 2.16 -23.71
CA ARG A 225 1.75 2.67 -24.85
C ARG A 225 1.06 2.38 -26.20
N ARG A 226 0.61 1.15 -26.39
CA ARG A 226 -0.06 0.73 -27.62
C ARG A 226 -1.41 1.44 -27.84
N ARG A 227 -2.23 1.58 -26.78
CA ARG A 227 -3.55 2.25 -26.86
C ARG A 227 -3.43 3.74 -27.12
N THR A 228 -2.42 4.39 -26.58
CA THR A 228 -2.22 5.84 -26.70
C THR A 228 -1.32 6.23 -27.87
N SER A 229 -0.53 5.28 -28.41
CA SER A 229 0.55 5.53 -29.41
C SER A 229 1.64 6.45 -28.86
N LEU A 230 1.82 6.52 -27.54
CA LEU A 230 2.84 7.28 -26.84
C LEU A 230 3.83 6.35 -26.14
N GLN A 231 5.08 6.82 -25.91
CA GLN A 231 6.14 6.02 -25.29
C GLN A 231 6.36 6.39 -23.82
N ASP A 232 6.24 7.66 -23.52
CA ASP A 232 6.47 8.20 -22.18
C ASP A 232 5.20 8.08 -21.31
N LEU A 233 5.35 7.65 -20.07
CA LEU A 233 4.22 7.48 -19.16
C LEU A 233 3.63 8.85 -18.73
N GLU A 234 4.43 9.91 -18.69
CA GLU A 234 3.95 11.27 -18.41
C GLU A 234 3.01 11.75 -19.52
N ASP A 235 3.41 11.57 -20.79
CA ASP A 235 2.56 11.90 -21.95
C ASP A 235 1.28 11.05 -21.98
N ILE A 236 1.37 9.76 -21.65
CA ILE A 236 0.22 8.86 -21.54
C ILE A 236 -0.73 9.36 -20.47
N PHE A 237 -0.21 9.72 -19.30
CA PHE A 237 -1.01 10.24 -18.19
C PHE A 237 -1.76 11.52 -18.59
N VAL A 238 -1.06 12.50 -19.16
CA VAL A 238 -1.68 13.75 -19.63
C VAL A 238 -2.80 13.47 -20.64
N LYS A 239 -2.53 12.62 -21.66
CA LYS A 239 -3.53 12.27 -22.68
C LYS A 239 -4.76 11.56 -22.12
N VAL A 240 -4.61 10.78 -21.05
CA VAL A 240 -5.72 10.04 -20.41
C VAL A 240 -6.56 10.97 -19.54
N VAL A 241 -5.94 11.95 -18.91
CA VAL A 241 -6.57 12.89 -17.96
C VAL A 241 -7.18 14.09 -18.68
N GLU A 242 -6.54 14.55 -19.78
CA GLU A 242 -6.97 15.68 -20.61
C GLU A 242 -7.25 15.19 -22.04
N PRO A 243 -8.38 14.52 -22.30
CA PRO A 243 -8.71 13.92 -23.60
C PRO A 243 -9.12 14.92 -24.68
#